data_6345d437455ddce7a3841ca79863520c
#
_entry.id   6345d437455ddce7a3841ca79863520c
#
_cell.length_a   1.000
_cell.length_b   1.000
_cell.length_c   1.000
_cell.angle_alpha   90.00
_cell.angle_beta   90.00
_cell.angle_gamma   90.00
#
_symmetry.space_group_name_H-M   'P 1'
#
loop_
_entity.id
_entity.type
_entity.pdbx_description
1 polymer ?
#
loop_
_entity_poly.entity_id
_entity_poly.type
_entity_poly.pdbx_seq_one_letter_code
_entity_poly.pdbx_strand_id
1 'polypeptide(L)'
;DFKVAAFHGHAWPNPAVMTADAIIMAHNHPTVMLDTPLGVKITRPAWVRGKPDIERLAAAFLNQDNVRLKEEEEPLSIFEEEYGFECGSPEIIVMPTFNDILGGLPVNSEAPESLLGPLFRKKLVDMDTFDAYMLDGTFMGSIGFLRDRLEGRV
;
A
#
# COMPACT_ATOMS: atom_id res chain seq x y z
N ASP A 1 6.17 -21.85 -6.96
CA ASP A 1 7.03 -21.16 -5.97
C ASP A 1 6.46 -19.79 -5.69
N PHE A 2 6.40 -19.39 -4.41
CA PHE A 2 5.91 -18.06 -4.00
C PHE A 2 6.98 -16.98 -4.29
N LYS A 3 6.62 -15.96 -5.09
CA LYS A 3 7.53 -14.90 -5.50
C LYS A 3 7.32 -13.64 -4.67
N VAL A 4 8.39 -13.06 -4.16
CA VAL A 4 8.37 -11.81 -3.40
C VAL A 4 9.20 -10.76 -4.12
N ALA A 5 8.61 -9.60 -4.36
CA ALA A 5 9.35 -8.40 -4.76
C ALA A 5 9.50 -7.48 -3.56
N ALA A 6 10.61 -6.74 -3.49
CA ALA A 6 10.84 -5.78 -2.43
C ALA A 6 11.48 -4.49 -2.97
N PHE A 7 10.98 -3.35 -2.52
CA PHE A 7 11.58 -2.04 -2.82
C PHE A 7 11.25 -1.03 -1.72
N HIS A 8 11.99 0.07 -1.66
CA HIS A 8 11.77 1.03 -0.57
C HIS A 8 10.42 1.75 -0.62
N GLY A 9 9.96 2.18 -1.79
CA GLY A 9 8.65 2.83 -1.96
C GLY A 9 8.69 4.33 -2.26
N HIS A 10 9.86 4.99 -2.20
CA HIS A 10 9.99 6.43 -2.51
C HIS A 10 10.00 6.73 -4.02
N ALA A 11 10.37 5.77 -4.84
CA ALA A 11 10.45 5.86 -6.30
C ALA A 11 9.61 4.76 -6.96
N TRP A 12 9.39 4.89 -8.26
CA TRP A 12 8.77 3.85 -9.05
C TRP A 12 9.63 2.59 -9.04
N PRO A 13 9.04 1.42 -8.74
CA PRO A 13 9.76 0.16 -8.87
C PRO A 13 9.87 -0.25 -10.33
N ASN A 14 10.69 -1.27 -10.58
CA ASN A 14 10.70 -1.94 -11.89
C ASN A 14 9.34 -2.61 -12.14
N PRO A 15 8.76 -2.53 -13.36
CA PRO A 15 7.48 -3.18 -13.69
C PRO A 15 7.41 -4.67 -13.37
N ALA A 16 8.55 -5.37 -13.37
CA ALA A 16 8.62 -6.79 -13.01
C ALA A 16 8.10 -7.12 -11.58
N VAL A 17 7.90 -6.14 -10.70
CA VAL A 17 7.24 -6.36 -9.40
C VAL A 17 5.81 -6.90 -9.56
N MET A 18 5.18 -6.63 -10.71
CA MET A 18 3.84 -7.11 -11.04
C MET A 18 3.77 -8.63 -11.25
N THR A 19 4.89 -9.32 -11.39
CA THR A 19 4.94 -10.80 -11.51
C THR A 19 5.00 -11.50 -10.14
N ALA A 20 5.11 -10.74 -9.05
CA ALA A 20 5.21 -11.30 -7.71
C ALA A 20 3.84 -11.67 -7.14
N ASP A 21 3.85 -12.55 -6.12
CA ASP A 21 2.68 -12.87 -5.30
C ASP A 21 2.54 -11.85 -4.16
N ALA A 22 3.67 -11.29 -3.71
CA ALA A 22 3.68 -10.24 -2.70
C ALA A 22 4.74 -9.17 -3.03
N ILE A 23 4.39 -7.93 -2.76
CA ILE A 23 5.28 -6.76 -2.87
C ILE A 23 5.48 -6.17 -1.48
N ILE A 24 6.72 -6.21 -0.99
CA ILE A 24 7.08 -5.62 0.29
C ILE A 24 7.67 -4.23 0.06
N MET A 25 7.12 -3.23 0.74
CA MET A 25 7.63 -1.87 0.71
C MET A 25 7.64 -1.25 2.12
N ALA A 26 8.46 -0.20 2.29
CA ALA A 26 8.60 0.51 3.58
C ALA A 26 8.19 1.99 3.43
N HIS A 27 9.11 2.90 3.40
CA HIS A 27 9.05 4.35 3.22
C HIS A 27 8.04 5.12 4.10
N ASN A 28 6.78 4.69 4.16
CA ASN A 28 5.72 5.34 4.95
C ASN A 28 5.78 5.00 6.44
N HIS A 29 6.50 3.94 6.81
CA HIS A 29 6.63 3.49 8.20
C HIS A 29 5.29 3.48 8.95
N PRO A 30 4.30 2.67 8.52
CA PRO A 30 2.95 2.76 9.04
C PRO A 30 2.88 2.51 10.54
N THR A 31 2.10 3.36 11.19
CA THR A 31 1.64 3.17 12.55
C THR A 31 0.12 3.27 12.59
N VAL A 32 -0.52 2.74 13.60
CA VAL A 32 -1.93 2.97 13.90
C VAL A 32 -2.07 3.77 15.17
N MET A 33 -2.99 4.73 15.16
CA MET A 33 -3.39 5.51 16.32
C MET A 33 -4.58 4.83 17.00
N LEU A 34 -4.50 4.70 18.31
CA LEU A 34 -5.51 4.01 19.13
C LEU A 34 -5.92 4.92 20.28
N ASP A 35 -7.22 4.94 20.57
CA ASP A 35 -7.72 5.54 21.80
C ASP A 35 -7.59 4.55 22.98
N THR A 36 -7.07 5.02 24.08
CA THR A 36 -7.06 4.25 25.32
C THR A 36 -8.32 4.53 26.13
N PRO A 37 -8.69 3.63 27.07
CA PRO A 37 -9.84 3.85 27.96
C PRO A 37 -9.75 5.14 28.81
N LEU A 38 -8.57 5.73 28.92
CA LEU A 38 -8.33 6.99 29.61
C LEU A 38 -8.43 8.22 28.69
N GLY A 39 -8.83 8.05 27.42
CA GLY A 39 -8.93 9.14 26.45
C GLY A 39 -7.58 9.64 25.91
N VAL A 40 -6.50 8.91 26.17
CA VAL A 40 -5.17 9.25 25.63
C VAL A 40 -4.97 8.50 24.30
N LYS A 41 -4.54 9.22 23.27
CA LYS A 41 -4.17 8.62 21.97
C LYS A 41 -2.74 8.11 22.02
N ILE A 42 -2.55 6.87 21.60
CA ILE A 42 -1.22 6.24 21.45
C ILE A 42 -1.05 5.74 20.02
N THR A 43 0.17 5.76 19.52
CA THR A 43 0.53 5.17 18.22
C THR A 43 1.31 3.89 18.42
N ARG A 44 1.07 2.92 17.55
CA ARG A 44 1.79 1.64 17.52
C ARG A 44 2.24 1.32 16.11
N PRO A 45 3.48 0.83 15.91
CA PRO A 45 3.93 0.34 14.61
C PRO A 45 3.01 -0.81 14.15
N ALA A 46 2.70 -0.83 12.86
CA ALA A 46 1.81 -1.83 12.30
C ALA A 46 2.30 -2.28 10.91
N TRP A 47 2.16 -3.57 10.64
CA TRP A 47 2.17 -4.09 9.28
C TRP A 47 0.84 -3.72 8.63
N VAL A 48 0.88 -3.24 7.39
CA VAL A 48 -0.32 -2.92 6.63
C VAL A 48 -0.28 -3.70 5.33
N ARG A 49 -1.36 -4.41 5.01
CA ARG A 49 -1.40 -5.27 3.83
C ARG A 49 -2.75 -5.22 3.12
N GLY A 50 -2.72 -5.33 1.79
CA GLY A 50 -3.93 -5.35 0.98
C GLY A 50 -3.63 -5.48 -0.51
N LYS A 51 -4.66 -5.57 -1.31
CA LYS A 51 -4.54 -5.71 -2.75
C LYS A 51 -4.68 -4.36 -3.44
N PRO A 52 -3.78 -4.01 -4.38
CA PRO A 52 -3.97 -2.85 -5.23
C PRO A 52 -5.07 -3.11 -6.27
N ASP A 53 -5.56 -2.04 -6.87
CA ASP A 53 -6.25 -2.11 -8.14
C ASP A 53 -5.21 -2.39 -9.24
N ILE A 54 -5.18 -3.63 -9.72
CA ILE A 54 -4.13 -4.11 -10.62
C ILE A 54 -4.18 -3.42 -12.00
N GLU A 55 -5.39 -3.14 -12.51
CA GLU A 55 -5.59 -2.43 -13.78
C GLU A 55 -5.04 -1.01 -13.70
N ARG A 56 -5.38 -0.29 -12.62
CA ARG A 56 -4.88 1.06 -12.39
C ARG A 56 -3.36 1.08 -12.20
N LEU A 57 -2.83 0.04 -11.55
CA LEU A 57 -1.39 -0.07 -11.34
C LEU A 57 -0.66 -0.32 -12.67
N ALA A 58 -1.18 -1.22 -13.53
CA ALA A 58 -0.66 -1.46 -14.87
C ALA A 58 -0.70 -0.18 -15.73
N ALA A 59 -1.84 0.50 -15.78
CA ALA A 59 -1.97 1.77 -16.49
C ALA A 59 -1.00 2.84 -15.99
N ALA A 60 -0.71 2.87 -14.70
CA ALA A 60 0.22 3.84 -14.13
C ALA A 60 1.67 3.55 -14.49
N PHE A 61 2.09 2.28 -14.60
CA PHE A 61 3.40 1.90 -15.11
C PHE A 61 3.56 2.29 -16.58
N LEU A 62 2.58 1.93 -17.43
CA LEU A 62 2.56 2.29 -18.84
C LEU A 62 2.69 3.82 -19.04
N ASN A 63 1.91 4.59 -18.29
CA ASN A 63 1.99 6.05 -18.34
C ASN A 63 3.36 6.59 -17.87
N GLN A 64 3.99 5.94 -16.89
CA GLN A 64 5.32 6.31 -16.42
C GLN A 64 6.37 6.18 -17.55
N ASP A 65 6.23 5.17 -18.39
CA ASP A 65 7.12 4.89 -19.52
C ASP A 65 6.64 5.54 -20.84
N ASN A 66 5.66 6.47 -20.74
CA ASN A 66 5.06 7.21 -21.85
C ASN A 66 4.29 6.35 -22.86
N VAL A 67 3.88 5.15 -22.49
CA VAL A 67 2.96 4.32 -23.27
C VAL A 67 1.55 4.83 -23.08
N ARG A 68 0.90 5.26 -24.19
CA ARG A 68 -0.46 5.81 -24.15
C ARG A 68 -1.48 4.71 -24.42
N LEU A 69 -2.39 4.53 -23.48
CA LEU A 69 -3.56 3.67 -23.67
C LEU A 69 -4.64 4.39 -24.48
N LYS A 70 -5.30 3.67 -25.40
CA LYS A 70 -6.54 4.12 -26.04
C LYS A 70 -7.75 3.72 -25.18
N GLU A 71 -8.89 4.37 -25.41
CA GLU A 71 -10.10 4.16 -24.57
C GLU A 71 -10.61 2.71 -24.56
N GLU A 72 -10.32 1.92 -25.59
CA GLU A 72 -10.80 0.55 -25.75
C GLU A 72 -9.76 -0.51 -25.33
N GLU A 73 -8.57 -0.10 -24.91
CA GLU A 73 -7.48 -1.02 -24.57
C GLU A 73 -7.50 -1.38 -23.07
N GLU A 74 -7.37 -2.67 -22.77
CA GLU A 74 -7.25 -3.16 -21.39
C GLU A 74 -5.82 -2.96 -20.88
N PRO A 75 -5.60 -2.22 -19.78
CA PRO A 75 -4.27 -1.87 -19.28
C PRO A 75 -3.38 -3.08 -19.02
N LEU A 76 -3.91 -4.18 -18.50
CA LEU A 76 -3.13 -5.39 -18.23
C LEU A 76 -2.61 -6.03 -19.51
N SER A 77 -3.46 -6.14 -20.54
CA SER A 77 -3.05 -6.74 -21.83
C SER A 77 -1.92 -5.94 -22.47
N ILE A 78 -2.04 -4.61 -22.48
CA ILE A 78 -0.98 -3.74 -23.03
C ILE A 78 0.29 -3.79 -22.16
N PHE A 79 0.15 -3.88 -20.83
CA PHE A 79 1.27 -4.02 -19.92
C PHE A 79 2.05 -5.33 -20.19
N GLU A 80 1.34 -6.45 -20.35
CA GLU A 80 1.95 -7.76 -20.65
C GLU A 80 2.64 -7.78 -22.00
N GLU A 81 2.05 -7.14 -23.02
CA GLU A 81 2.66 -6.99 -24.34
C GLU A 81 3.93 -6.12 -24.28
N GLU A 82 3.88 -4.97 -23.62
CA GLU A 82 4.99 -4.01 -23.54
C GLU A 82 6.19 -4.57 -22.78
N TYR A 83 5.94 -5.24 -21.65
CA TYR A 83 7.02 -5.71 -20.77
C TYR A 83 7.39 -7.20 -20.97
N GLY A 84 6.58 -7.97 -21.69
CA GLY A 84 6.88 -9.35 -22.08
C GLY A 84 6.74 -10.38 -20.95
N PHE A 85 5.92 -10.11 -19.93
CA PHE A 85 5.61 -11.04 -18.86
C PHE A 85 4.16 -10.91 -18.39
N GLU A 86 3.60 -12.02 -17.89
CA GLU A 86 2.26 -12.05 -17.32
C GLU A 86 2.20 -11.37 -15.94
N CYS A 87 1.12 -10.62 -15.72
CA CYS A 87 0.84 -10.02 -14.43
C CYS A 87 0.32 -11.04 -13.43
N GLY A 88 0.86 -11.00 -12.21
CA GLY A 88 0.26 -11.63 -11.05
C GLY A 88 -0.87 -10.78 -10.45
N SER A 89 -1.29 -11.17 -9.26
CA SER A 89 -2.18 -10.35 -8.42
C SER A 89 -1.50 -10.11 -7.06
N PRO A 90 -0.44 -9.30 -7.03
CA PRO A 90 0.38 -9.14 -5.85
C PRO A 90 -0.41 -8.52 -4.69
N GLU A 91 -0.15 -9.03 -3.49
CA GLU A 91 -0.52 -8.33 -2.28
C GLU A 91 0.58 -7.32 -1.93
N ILE A 92 0.19 -6.08 -1.62
CA ILE A 92 1.13 -5.07 -1.13
C ILE A 92 1.21 -5.17 0.39
N ILE A 93 2.44 -5.26 0.91
CA ILE A 93 2.76 -5.28 2.33
C ILE A 93 3.63 -4.06 2.63
N VAL A 94 3.11 -3.13 3.43
CA VAL A 94 3.85 -1.97 3.89
C VAL A 94 4.38 -2.26 5.29
N MET A 95 5.70 -2.31 5.41
CA MET A 95 6.35 -2.65 6.67
C MET A 95 6.55 -1.43 7.56
N PRO A 96 6.42 -1.57 8.88
CA PRO A 96 6.73 -0.52 9.83
C PRO A 96 8.22 -0.21 9.87
N THR A 97 8.59 0.85 10.58
CA THR A 97 9.99 1.17 10.82
C THR A 97 10.70 0.06 11.59
N PHE A 98 11.94 -0.18 11.23
CA PHE A 98 12.85 -1.09 11.96
C PHE A 98 13.49 -0.43 13.18
N ASN A 99 13.43 0.90 13.25
CA ASN A 99 14.09 1.70 14.27
C ASN A 99 13.05 2.38 15.18
N ASP A 100 13.10 2.10 16.46
CA ASP A 100 12.19 2.66 17.47
C ASP A 100 12.32 4.18 17.64
N ILE A 101 13.43 4.77 17.19
CA ILE A 101 13.70 6.21 17.27
C ILE A 101 12.99 6.98 16.13
N LEU A 102 12.80 6.32 14.98
CA LEU A 102 12.09 6.92 13.85
C LEU A 102 10.59 6.81 14.09
N GLY A 103 9.91 7.94 14.14
CA GLY A 103 8.46 7.96 14.13
C GLY A 103 7.89 7.34 12.84
N GLY A 104 6.63 6.93 12.89
CA GLY A 104 5.88 6.44 11.74
C GLY A 104 4.69 7.33 11.43
N LEU A 105 4.08 7.12 10.27
CA LEU A 105 2.89 7.81 9.83
C LEU A 105 1.65 7.06 10.35
N PRO A 106 0.77 7.71 11.15
CA PRO A 106 -0.45 7.07 11.63
C PRO A 106 -1.50 7.00 10.51
N VAL A 107 -1.49 5.89 9.76
CA VAL A 107 -2.25 5.70 8.53
C VAL A 107 -3.78 5.77 8.68
N ASN A 108 -4.28 5.59 9.89
CA ASN A 108 -5.70 5.70 10.20
C ASN A 108 -6.14 7.08 10.71
N SER A 109 -5.22 8.03 10.90
CA SER A 109 -5.54 9.41 11.30
C SER A 109 -5.12 10.45 10.27
N GLU A 110 -4.12 10.14 9.47
CA GLU A 110 -3.65 11.03 8.40
C GLU A 110 -4.51 10.91 7.14
N ALA A 111 -4.63 12.00 6.41
CA ALA A 111 -5.28 11.98 5.12
C ALA A 111 -4.49 11.07 4.14
N PRO A 112 -5.16 10.33 3.26
CA PRO A 112 -4.47 9.47 2.29
C PRO A 112 -3.43 10.20 1.43
N GLU A 113 -3.62 11.52 1.22
CA GLU A 113 -2.71 12.37 0.48
C GLU A 113 -1.37 12.62 1.18
N SER A 114 -1.29 12.40 2.49
CA SER A 114 -0.04 12.53 3.26
C SER A 114 0.90 11.35 3.05
N LEU A 115 0.40 10.23 2.51
CA LEU A 115 1.21 9.06 2.19
C LEU A 115 2.21 9.37 1.08
N LEU A 116 3.45 8.91 1.30
CA LEU A 116 4.56 9.20 0.42
C LEU A 116 4.75 8.10 -0.64
N GLY A 117 5.41 8.48 -1.74
CA GLY A 117 5.73 7.57 -2.83
C GLY A 117 4.66 7.50 -3.92
N PRO A 118 5.05 7.04 -5.13
CA PRO A 118 4.20 7.15 -6.32
C PRO A 118 2.92 6.32 -6.25
N LEU A 119 2.93 5.15 -5.62
CA LEU A 119 1.76 4.28 -5.52
C LEU A 119 0.63 4.91 -4.71
N PHE A 120 0.96 5.61 -3.63
CA PHE A 120 -0.02 6.27 -2.77
C PHE A 120 -0.44 7.63 -3.34
N ARG A 121 0.51 8.47 -3.76
CA ARG A 121 0.22 9.80 -4.31
C ARG A 121 -0.67 9.77 -5.56
N LYS A 122 -0.55 8.73 -6.38
CA LYS A 122 -1.42 8.54 -7.56
C LYS A 122 -2.72 7.79 -7.23
N LYS A 123 -2.98 7.51 -5.95
CA LYS A 123 -4.19 6.79 -5.48
C LYS A 123 -4.36 5.44 -6.17
N LEU A 124 -3.25 4.74 -6.46
CA LEU A 124 -3.26 3.40 -7.04
C LEU A 124 -3.57 2.32 -6.01
N VAL A 125 -3.48 2.71 -4.74
CA VAL A 125 -3.75 1.90 -3.57
C VAL A 125 -4.78 2.64 -2.72
N ASP A 126 -5.89 2.00 -2.45
CA ASP A 126 -6.88 2.47 -1.48
C ASP A 126 -6.52 1.96 -0.09
N MET A 127 -5.87 2.81 0.70
CA MET A 127 -5.38 2.45 2.02
C MET A 127 -6.50 2.05 2.99
N ASP A 128 -7.72 2.58 2.83
CA ASP A 128 -8.83 2.26 3.72
C ASP A 128 -9.30 0.80 3.60
N THR A 129 -9.02 0.16 2.48
CA THR A 129 -9.30 -1.27 2.24
C THR A 129 -8.20 -2.20 2.78
N PHE A 130 -7.05 -1.66 3.20
CA PHE A 130 -5.93 -2.45 3.69
C PHE A 130 -6.13 -2.82 5.15
N ASP A 131 -5.64 -4.00 5.51
CA ASP A 131 -5.67 -4.56 6.86
C ASP A 131 -4.43 -4.17 7.66
N ALA A 132 -4.62 -3.86 8.93
CA ALA A 132 -3.54 -3.57 9.88
C ALA A 132 -3.31 -4.75 10.83
N TYR A 133 -2.05 -5.02 11.10
CA TYR A 133 -1.60 -6.04 12.05
C TYR A 133 -0.54 -5.46 12.97
N MET A 134 -0.59 -5.80 14.25
CA MET A 134 0.47 -5.51 15.20
C MET A 134 1.75 -6.28 14.85
N LEU A 135 2.87 -5.93 15.46
CA LEU A 135 4.16 -6.60 15.22
C LEU A 135 4.14 -8.10 15.60
N ASP A 136 3.28 -8.49 16.50
CA ASP A 136 3.06 -9.87 16.92
C ASP A 136 2.09 -10.66 16.02
N GLY A 137 1.58 -10.01 14.96
CA GLY A 137 0.63 -10.59 14.02
C GLY A 137 -0.84 -10.45 14.42
N THR A 138 -1.15 -9.78 15.53
CA THR A 138 -2.54 -9.54 15.94
C THR A 138 -3.26 -8.67 14.91
N PHE A 139 -4.35 -9.20 14.34
CA PHE A 139 -5.21 -8.46 13.42
C PHE A 139 -5.98 -7.35 14.14
N MET A 140 -5.98 -6.16 13.58
CA MET A 140 -6.59 -4.98 14.19
C MET A 140 -7.85 -4.50 13.47
N GLY A 141 -8.05 -4.91 12.23
CA GLY A 141 -9.12 -4.43 11.34
C GLY A 141 -8.57 -3.72 10.11
N SER A 142 -9.46 -3.31 9.22
CA SER A 142 -9.06 -2.46 8.08
C SER A 142 -8.72 -1.05 8.56
N ILE A 143 -7.88 -0.36 7.78
CA ILE A 143 -7.50 1.03 8.08
C ILE A 143 -8.75 1.95 8.11
N GLY A 144 -9.69 1.74 7.19
CA GLY A 144 -10.97 2.48 7.18
C GLY A 144 -11.77 2.26 8.47
N PHE A 145 -11.92 1.01 8.92
CA PHE A 145 -12.57 0.71 10.21
C PHE A 145 -11.87 1.39 11.40
N LEU A 146 -10.53 1.30 11.44
CA LEU A 146 -9.74 1.92 12.51
C LEU A 146 -9.84 3.45 12.49
N ARG A 147 -10.01 4.05 11.30
CA ARG A 147 -10.24 5.49 11.14
C ARG A 147 -11.61 5.89 11.67
N ASP A 148 -12.67 5.18 11.26
CA ASP A 148 -14.03 5.46 11.69
C ASP A 148 -14.18 5.33 13.22
N ARG A 149 -13.53 4.34 13.80
CA ARG A 149 -13.48 4.16 15.25
C ARG A 149 -12.77 5.32 15.96
N LEU A 150 -11.65 5.79 15.42
CA LEU A 150 -10.89 6.92 15.98
C LEU A 150 -11.67 8.24 15.93
N GLU A 151 -12.54 8.38 14.93
CA GLU A 151 -13.40 9.55 14.74
C GLU A 151 -14.78 9.41 15.42
N GLY A 152 -15.04 8.28 16.09
CA GLY A 152 -16.30 8.04 16.81
C GLY A 152 -17.49 7.79 15.89
N ARG A 153 -17.27 7.26 14.68
CA ARG A 153 -18.32 6.92 13.72
C ARG A 153 -18.86 5.48 13.88
N VAL A 154 -18.13 4.65 14.61
CA VAL A 154 -18.47 3.25 14.96
C VAL A 154 -18.08 2.93 16.39
#